data_7a056558f1c5af7fcaf827745d086003
#
_entry.id   7a056558f1c5af7fcaf827745d086003
#
_cell.length_a   1.000
_cell.length_b   1.000
_cell.length_c   1.000
_cell.angle_alpha   90.00
_cell.angle_beta   90.00
_cell.angle_gamma   90.00
#
_symmetry.space_group_name_H-M   'P 1'
#
loop_
_entity.id
_entity.type
_entity.pdbx_description
1 polymer ?
#
loop_
_entity_poly.entity_id
_entity_poly.type
_entity_poly.pdbx_seq_one_letter_code
_entity_poly.pdbx_strand_id
1 'polypeptide(L)'
;LNPGTRVLNVKLQPDDIMLSEVVVKPKKEKYSRKNNPAVEFMKKVIENKKALKLEENDYYQYQKYEKMKMSLNDVTPDKMEKGIYKKFSFFKDQVEVSPKTNKMILPISIKETASKTIFRKSPKSEKTIIEGMNSTGIEEFFNTGDMLGTILTDVFSDINIYDDDIRLLQRRFVSPIGRGAISFYKFYLMDTLMVDKQECVHLTFVPQNPQDFGFTGHLYVVKDSTYAVKKCTMNLPKKTGVNFVENLDIV
;
A
#
# COMPACT_ATOMS: atom_id res chain seq x y z
N LEU A 1 59.69 -5.95 -26.17
CA LEU A 1 58.24 -5.99 -26.35
C LEU A 1 57.60 -5.07 -25.30
N ASN A 2 57.25 -3.86 -25.72
CA ASN A 2 56.50 -2.93 -24.86
C ASN A 2 55.02 -3.33 -24.83
N PRO A 3 54.38 -3.53 -23.67
CA PRO A 3 52.93 -3.71 -23.58
C PRO A 3 52.25 -2.34 -23.74
N GLY A 4 51.79 -2.07 -24.96
CA GLY A 4 51.01 -0.88 -25.24
C GLY A 4 49.64 -0.93 -24.52
N THR A 5 49.35 0.07 -23.69
CA THR A 5 48.04 0.27 -23.09
C THR A 5 47.04 0.62 -24.21
N ARG A 6 46.12 -0.30 -24.52
CA ARG A 6 45.00 -0.04 -25.44
C ARG A 6 43.85 0.56 -24.66
N VAL A 7 43.56 1.83 -24.89
CA VAL A 7 42.34 2.43 -24.40
C VAL A 7 41.21 2.12 -25.36
N LEU A 8 40.24 1.29 -24.94
CA LEU A 8 39.05 0.98 -25.69
C LEU A 8 37.92 1.88 -25.23
N ASN A 9 37.55 2.87 -26.02
CA ASN A 9 36.38 3.70 -25.77
C ASN A 9 35.14 2.97 -26.29
N VAL A 10 34.39 2.34 -25.39
CA VAL A 10 33.12 1.70 -25.71
C VAL A 10 32.01 2.69 -25.43
N LYS A 11 31.28 3.10 -26.46
CA LYS A 11 30.10 3.90 -26.35
C LYS A 11 28.91 2.94 -26.25
N LEU A 12 28.40 2.70 -25.04
CA LEU A 12 27.18 1.94 -24.82
C LEU A 12 26.01 2.82 -25.26
N GLN A 13 25.25 2.35 -26.24
CA GLN A 13 23.92 2.89 -26.51
C GLN A 13 22.95 2.20 -25.55
N PRO A 14 22.07 2.95 -24.85
CA PRO A 14 20.98 2.32 -24.12
C PRO A 14 20.10 1.60 -25.14
N ASP A 15 20.02 0.28 -25.01
CA ASP A 15 19.06 -0.53 -25.76
C ASP A 15 17.75 -0.47 -24.97
N ASP A 16 16.93 0.52 -25.28
CA ASP A 16 15.55 0.63 -24.81
C ASP A 16 14.73 -0.43 -25.55
N ILE A 17 14.92 -1.70 -25.18
CA ILE A 17 13.90 -2.70 -25.45
C ILE A 17 12.73 -2.36 -24.53
N MET A 18 11.89 -1.45 -24.99
CA MET A 18 10.52 -1.39 -24.50
C MET A 18 9.90 -2.74 -24.87
N LEU A 19 9.91 -3.66 -23.92
CA LEU A 19 8.99 -4.79 -23.91
C LEU A 19 7.60 -4.16 -23.85
N SER A 20 7.01 -3.94 -25.02
CA SER A 20 5.60 -3.64 -25.10
C SER A 20 4.90 -4.79 -24.39
N GLU A 21 4.31 -4.47 -23.26
CA GLU A 21 3.47 -5.36 -22.48
C GLU A 21 2.47 -5.99 -23.45
N VAL A 22 2.70 -7.24 -23.82
CA VAL A 22 1.72 -8.00 -24.58
C VAL A 22 0.57 -8.22 -23.60
N VAL A 23 -0.38 -7.31 -23.59
CA VAL A 23 -1.63 -7.48 -22.90
C VAL A 23 -2.37 -8.60 -23.62
N VAL A 24 -2.05 -9.83 -23.25
CA VAL A 24 -2.88 -10.99 -23.57
C VAL A 24 -4.18 -10.74 -22.81
N LYS A 25 -5.17 -10.15 -23.49
CA LYS A 25 -6.53 -10.08 -22.95
C LYS A 25 -7.07 -11.51 -22.98
N PRO A 26 -7.11 -12.21 -21.85
CA PRO A 26 -7.74 -13.51 -21.82
C PRO A 26 -9.20 -13.32 -22.25
N LYS A 27 -9.74 -14.24 -23.04
CA LYS A 27 -11.18 -14.32 -23.28
C LYS A 27 -11.86 -14.13 -21.93
N LYS A 28 -12.81 -13.21 -21.84
CA LYS A 28 -13.52 -12.86 -20.60
C LYS A 28 -14.30 -14.09 -20.13
N GLU A 29 -13.61 -15.03 -19.50
CA GLU A 29 -14.27 -16.09 -18.77
C GLU A 29 -15.04 -15.45 -17.62
N LYS A 30 -16.30 -15.84 -17.50
CA LYS A 30 -17.16 -15.35 -16.42
C LYS A 30 -16.56 -15.83 -15.09
N TYR A 31 -16.16 -14.91 -14.23
CA TYR A 31 -15.62 -15.27 -12.90
C TYR A 31 -16.58 -16.19 -12.16
N SER A 32 -16.08 -17.31 -11.67
CA SER A 32 -16.80 -18.25 -10.82
C SER A 32 -16.04 -18.43 -9.51
N ARG A 33 -16.74 -18.53 -8.40
CA ARG A 33 -16.15 -18.91 -7.11
C ARG A 33 -16.04 -20.43 -6.96
N LYS A 34 -16.90 -21.17 -7.68
CA LYS A 34 -16.93 -22.62 -7.63
C LYS A 34 -15.75 -23.19 -8.40
N ASN A 35 -15.01 -24.09 -7.76
CA ASN A 35 -13.80 -24.72 -8.31
C ASN A 35 -12.72 -23.69 -8.75
N ASN A 36 -12.62 -22.59 -8.04
CA ASN A 36 -11.64 -21.54 -8.31
C ASN A 36 -10.43 -21.71 -7.37
N PRO A 37 -9.23 -22.02 -7.90
CA PRO A 37 -8.06 -22.27 -7.06
C PRO A 37 -7.65 -21.05 -6.23
N ALA A 38 -7.87 -19.82 -6.73
CA ALA A 38 -7.61 -18.61 -5.94
C ALA A 38 -8.56 -18.52 -4.74
N VAL A 39 -9.82 -18.90 -4.90
CA VAL A 39 -10.80 -18.91 -3.81
C VAL A 39 -10.46 -19.97 -2.77
N GLU A 40 -10.08 -21.17 -3.21
CA GLU A 40 -9.68 -22.25 -2.30
C GLU A 40 -8.40 -21.89 -1.51
N PHE A 41 -7.46 -21.25 -2.17
CA PHE A 41 -6.26 -20.74 -1.51
C PHE A 41 -6.63 -19.66 -0.46
N MET A 42 -7.45 -18.69 -0.83
CA MET A 42 -7.89 -17.62 0.08
C MET A 42 -8.70 -18.13 1.27
N LYS A 43 -9.48 -19.22 1.13
CA LYS A 43 -10.12 -19.85 2.28
C LYS A 43 -9.10 -20.27 3.32
N LYS A 44 -8.00 -20.93 2.90
CA LYS A 44 -6.91 -21.33 3.80
C LYS A 44 -6.24 -20.14 4.48
N VAL A 45 -6.01 -19.05 3.74
CA VAL A 45 -5.48 -17.80 4.31
C VAL A 45 -6.41 -17.27 5.41
N ILE A 46 -7.73 -17.22 5.15
CA ILE A 46 -8.73 -16.70 6.09
C ILE A 46 -8.89 -17.61 7.31
N GLU A 47 -8.85 -18.92 7.12
CA GLU A 47 -8.91 -19.90 8.20
C GLU A 47 -7.70 -19.80 9.14
N ASN A 48 -6.50 -19.62 8.58
CA ASN A 48 -5.26 -19.54 9.36
C ASN A 48 -5.03 -18.15 9.98
N LYS A 49 -5.71 -17.11 9.52
CA LYS A 49 -5.45 -15.74 9.98
C LYS A 49 -5.56 -15.56 11.49
N LYS A 50 -6.43 -16.34 12.17
CA LYS A 50 -6.61 -16.25 13.62
C LYS A 50 -5.32 -16.60 14.36
N ALA A 51 -4.62 -17.67 13.94
CA ALA A 51 -3.37 -18.08 14.55
C ALA A 51 -2.24 -17.05 14.34
N LEU A 52 -2.38 -16.19 13.34
CA LEU A 52 -1.39 -15.15 13.01
C LEU A 52 -1.71 -13.78 13.65
N LYS A 53 -2.86 -13.66 14.33
CA LYS A 53 -3.18 -12.44 15.08
C LYS A 53 -2.29 -12.33 16.32
N LEU A 54 -1.64 -11.18 16.46
CA LEU A 54 -0.77 -10.90 17.60
C LEU A 54 -1.54 -10.97 18.92
N GLU A 55 -2.80 -10.55 18.94
CA GLU A 55 -3.67 -10.48 20.10
C GLU A 55 -4.07 -11.84 20.68
N GLU A 56 -3.83 -12.93 19.96
CA GLU A 56 -4.02 -14.29 20.47
C GLU A 56 -2.89 -14.70 21.42
N ASN A 57 -1.76 -14.01 21.40
CA ASN A 57 -0.63 -14.27 22.29
C ASN A 57 -0.79 -13.54 23.64
N ASP A 58 -0.31 -14.16 24.73
CA ASP A 58 -0.31 -13.54 26.06
C ASP A 58 0.69 -12.38 26.15
N TYR A 59 1.77 -12.46 25.40
CA TYR A 59 2.80 -11.44 25.27
C TYR A 59 3.23 -11.35 23.82
N TYR A 60 3.37 -10.12 23.33
CA TYR A 60 4.02 -9.89 22.06
C TYR A 60 4.73 -8.55 22.03
N GLN A 61 5.68 -8.43 21.14
CA GLN A 61 6.28 -7.16 20.76
C GLN A 61 6.46 -7.12 19.24
N TYR A 62 6.34 -5.93 18.69
CA TYR A 62 6.66 -5.70 17.29
C TYR A 62 7.28 -4.32 17.10
N GLN A 63 8.07 -4.18 16.05
CA GLN A 63 8.53 -2.91 15.54
C GLN A 63 7.66 -2.53 14.35
N LYS A 64 7.25 -1.26 14.30
CA LYS A 64 6.47 -0.70 13.22
C LYS A 64 7.19 0.49 12.62
N TYR A 65 7.35 0.49 11.30
CA TYR A 65 7.78 1.64 10.54
C TYR A 65 6.62 2.12 9.68
N GLU A 66 6.30 3.38 9.81
CA GLU A 66 5.25 4.04 9.04
C GLU A 66 5.87 5.18 8.24
N LYS A 67 5.57 5.20 6.96
CA LYS A 67 5.91 6.32 6.08
C LYS A 67 4.67 6.84 5.40
N MET A 68 4.45 8.12 5.57
CA MET A 68 3.34 8.83 4.97
C MET A 68 3.84 9.97 4.13
N LYS A 69 3.35 10.03 2.91
CA LYS A 69 3.63 11.09 1.96
C LYS A 69 2.33 11.75 1.55
N MET A 70 2.24 13.03 1.80
CA MET A 70 1.14 13.87 1.31
C MET A 70 1.59 14.70 0.15
N SER A 71 0.77 14.75 -0.90
CA SER A 71 1.10 15.51 -2.10
C SER A 71 -0.12 16.25 -2.62
N LEU A 72 0.10 17.44 -3.14
CA LEU A 72 -0.89 18.10 -4.01
C LEU A 72 -0.84 17.42 -5.37
N ASN A 73 -2.01 17.11 -5.91
CA ASN A 73 -2.14 16.38 -7.17
C ASN A 73 -2.45 17.34 -8.32
N ASP A 74 -2.06 16.91 -9.54
CA ASP A 74 -2.35 17.64 -10.77
C ASP A 74 -1.80 19.10 -10.76
N VAL A 75 -0.55 19.21 -10.30
CA VAL A 75 0.17 20.49 -10.17
C VAL A 75 0.79 20.85 -11.51
N THR A 76 0.29 21.94 -12.13
CA THR A 76 0.90 22.49 -13.33
C THR A 76 1.56 23.84 -13.03
N PRO A 77 2.55 24.29 -13.82
CA PRO A 77 3.20 25.58 -13.59
C PRO A 77 2.19 26.73 -13.43
N ASP A 78 1.17 26.77 -14.28
CA ASP A 78 0.13 27.80 -14.23
C ASP A 78 -0.74 27.73 -12.96
N LYS A 79 -0.94 26.53 -12.42
CA LYS A 79 -1.68 26.34 -11.18
C LYS A 79 -0.85 26.77 -9.96
N MET A 80 0.47 26.61 -10.00
CA MET A 80 1.37 26.99 -8.90
C MET A 80 1.31 28.51 -8.60
N GLU A 81 0.86 29.32 -9.52
CA GLU A 81 0.71 30.76 -9.33
C GLU A 81 -0.66 31.20 -8.80
N LYS A 82 -1.61 30.24 -8.66
CA LYS A 82 -3.02 30.54 -8.33
C LYS A 82 -3.50 29.77 -7.11
N GLY A 83 -4.45 30.37 -6.38
CA GLY A 83 -5.18 29.73 -5.29
C GLY A 83 -4.28 29.18 -4.17
N ILE A 84 -4.63 28.00 -3.69
CA ILE A 84 -3.91 27.32 -2.61
C ILE A 84 -2.48 26.97 -2.99
N TYR A 85 -2.22 26.69 -4.27
CA TYR A 85 -0.90 26.31 -4.79
C TYR A 85 0.12 27.43 -4.64
N LYS A 86 -0.30 28.70 -4.67
CA LYS A 86 0.59 29.85 -4.50
C LYS A 86 1.33 29.81 -3.16
N LYS A 87 0.68 29.26 -2.12
CA LYS A 87 1.31 29.10 -0.79
C LYS A 87 2.48 28.11 -0.80
N PHE A 88 2.55 27.25 -1.81
CA PHE A 88 3.56 26.20 -1.95
C PHE A 88 4.54 26.48 -3.09
N SER A 89 4.53 27.69 -3.66
CA SER A 89 5.37 28.03 -4.81
C SER A 89 6.87 27.90 -4.54
N PHE A 90 7.30 27.94 -3.28
CA PHE A 90 8.69 27.73 -2.88
C PHE A 90 9.16 26.27 -2.98
N PHE A 91 8.22 25.32 -3.16
CA PHE A 91 8.55 23.91 -3.41
C PHE A 91 8.53 23.52 -4.90
N LYS A 92 8.53 24.47 -5.82
CA LYS A 92 8.44 24.19 -7.27
C LYS A 92 9.46 23.16 -7.75
N ASP A 93 10.66 23.16 -7.16
CA ASP A 93 11.74 22.25 -7.53
C ASP A 93 11.55 20.81 -7.01
N GLN A 94 10.53 20.58 -6.17
CA GLN A 94 10.21 19.27 -5.61
C GLN A 94 9.04 18.57 -6.33
N VAL A 95 8.62 19.13 -7.46
CA VAL A 95 7.55 18.51 -8.27
C VAL A 95 8.04 17.18 -8.82
N GLU A 96 7.26 16.15 -8.60
CA GLU A 96 7.51 14.79 -9.07
C GLU A 96 6.39 14.34 -10.00
N VAL A 97 6.62 13.26 -10.73
CA VAL A 97 5.58 12.58 -11.51
C VAL A 97 5.09 11.37 -10.71
N SER A 98 3.79 11.32 -10.41
CA SER A 98 3.20 10.15 -9.77
C SER A 98 3.36 8.93 -10.68
N PRO A 99 3.97 7.84 -10.21
CA PRO A 99 4.15 6.62 -11.01
C PRO A 99 2.83 5.92 -11.37
N LYS A 100 1.74 6.24 -10.64
CA LYS A 100 0.43 5.61 -10.86
C LYS A 100 -0.48 6.40 -11.78
N THR A 101 -0.47 7.72 -11.66
CA THR A 101 -1.39 8.59 -12.39
C THR A 101 -0.73 9.29 -13.56
N ASN A 102 0.61 9.24 -13.62
CA ASN A 102 1.44 9.97 -14.58
C ASN A 102 1.19 11.49 -14.56
N LYS A 103 0.66 12.00 -13.43
CA LYS A 103 0.40 13.41 -13.21
C LYS A 103 1.50 14.03 -12.37
N MET A 104 1.74 15.30 -12.56
CA MET A 104 2.65 16.06 -11.70
C MET A 104 2.04 16.21 -10.31
N ILE A 105 2.81 15.83 -9.30
CA ILE A 105 2.47 15.94 -7.88
C ILE A 105 3.52 16.76 -7.16
N LEU A 106 3.09 17.51 -6.17
CA LEU A 106 3.98 18.26 -5.30
C LEU A 106 3.92 17.67 -3.90
N PRO A 107 4.97 16.97 -3.42
CA PRO A 107 5.04 16.54 -2.04
C PRO A 107 5.04 17.76 -1.11
N ILE A 108 4.11 17.79 -0.16
CA ILE A 108 3.98 18.88 0.81
C ILE A 108 4.33 18.44 2.22
N SER A 109 4.26 17.16 2.50
CA SER A 109 4.68 16.60 3.78
C SER A 109 5.07 15.14 3.63
N ILE A 110 6.14 14.76 4.33
CA ILE A 110 6.56 13.38 4.52
C ILE A 110 6.76 13.19 6.02
N LYS A 111 6.08 12.22 6.59
CA LYS A 111 6.23 11.81 7.99
C LYS A 111 6.67 10.36 8.03
N GLU A 112 7.72 10.09 8.79
CA GLU A 112 8.25 8.76 9.04
C GLU A 112 8.30 8.54 10.55
N THR A 113 7.82 7.38 11.00
CA THR A 113 7.81 7.03 12.41
C THR A 113 8.26 5.59 12.56
N ALA A 114 9.27 5.36 13.38
CA ALA A 114 9.68 4.05 13.85
C ALA A 114 9.22 3.90 15.29
N SER A 115 8.51 2.84 15.60
CA SER A 115 7.98 2.58 16.94
C SER A 115 8.11 1.11 17.30
N LYS A 116 8.16 0.85 18.61
CA LYS A 116 8.13 -0.48 19.20
C LYS A 116 6.94 -0.57 20.14
N THR A 117 6.08 -1.55 19.92
CA THR A 117 4.94 -1.85 20.80
C THR A 117 5.22 -3.13 21.57
N ILE A 118 4.95 -3.10 22.87
CA ILE A 118 5.07 -4.21 23.79
C ILE A 118 3.70 -4.40 24.44
N PHE A 119 3.18 -5.59 24.38
CA PHE A 119 1.86 -5.93 24.88
C PHE A 119 1.91 -7.11 25.85
N ARG A 120 1.06 -7.07 26.88
CA ARG A 120 0.76 -8.15 27.81
C ARG A 120 -0.75 -8.25 28.00
N LYS A 121 -1.28 -9.50 27.91
CA LYS A 121 -2.71 -9.76 27.96
C LYS A 121 -3.27 -9.72 29.40
N SER A 122 -2.54 -10.25 30.37
CA SER A 122 -3.01 -10.31 31.77
C SER A 122 -1.89 -9.96 32.77
N PRO A 123 -2.09 -8.93 33.63
CA PRO A 123 -3.06 -7.86 33.47
C PRO A 123 -2.80 -7.09 32.19
N LYS A 124 -3.87 -6.64 31.51
CA LYS A 124 -3.72 -5.97 30.21
C LYS A 124 -2.88 -4.71 30.35
N SER A 125 -1.82 -4.67 29.55
CA SER A 125 -0.90 -3.52 29.49
C SER A 125 -0.32 -3.43 28.09
N GLU A 126 -0.29 -2.23 27.56
CA GLU A 126 0.30 -1.94 26.27
C GLU A 126 1.14 -0.67 26.38
N LYS A 127 2.32 -0.70 25.79
CA LYS A 127 3.22 0.43 25.74
C LYS A 127 3.84 0.55 24.35
N THR A 128 3.61 1.68 23.73
CA THR A 128 4.28 2.04 22.48
C THR A 128 5.38 3.05 22.76
N ILE A 129 6.57 2.77 22.27
CA ILE A 129 7.77 3.59 22.38
C ILE A 129 8.09 4.09 20.98
N ILE A 130 8.15 5.39 20.79
CA ILE A 130 8.64 5.99 19.55
C ILE A 130 10.17 5.95 19.60
N GLU A 131 10.77 5.17 18.71
CA GLU A 131 12.22 5.01 18.60
C GLU A 131 12.84 6.06 17.69
N GLY A 132 12.06 6.56 16.72
CA GLY A 132 12.49 7.63 15.83
C GLY A 132 11.30 8.25 15.11
N MET A 133 11.39 9.54 14.85
CA MET A 133 10.43 10.29 14.07
C MET A 133 11.13 11.31 13.21
N ASN A 134 10.78 11.36 11.93
CA ASN A 134 11.24 12.38 11.00
C ASN A 134 9.99 13.00 10.33
N SER A 135 9.91 14.29 10.29
CA SER A 135 8.85 15.03 9.62
C SER A 135 9.48 16.14 8.78
N THR A 136 9.16 16.15 7.51
CA THR A 136 9.57 17.18 6.58
C THR A 136 8.35 17.75 5.89
N GLY A 137 8.35 19.07 5.67
CA GLY A 137 7.24 19.76 5.02
C GLY A 137 6.51 20.71 5.95
N ILE A 138 5.29 21.06 5.62
CA ILE A 138 4.54 22.13 6.29
C ILE A 138 3.78 21.56 7.49
N GLU A 139 4.41 21.60 8.66
CA GLU A 139 3.77 21.19 9.91
C GLU A 139 2.54 22.04 10.27
N GLU A 140 2.48 23.29 9.85
CA GLU A 140 1.36 24.19 10.09
C GLU A 140 0.03 23.65 9.55
N PHE A 141 0.06 22.83 8.48
CA PHE A 141 -1.15 22.18 7.96
C PHE A 141 -1.75 21.14 8.91
N PHE A 142 -0.94 20.57 9.78
CA PHE A 142 -1.39 19.56 10.75
C PHE A 142 -1.95 20.19 12.04
N ASN A 143 -1.59 21.43 12.31
CA ASN A 143 -1.96 22.12 13.56
C ASN A 143 -3.18 23.03 13.44
N THR A 144 -3.73 23.22 12.26
CA THR A 144 -4.79 24.22 12.03
C THR A 144 -6.19 23.77 12.46
N GLY A 145 -6.36 22.73 13.27
CA GLY A 145 -7.69 22.38 13.82
C GLY A 145 -8.84 22.24 12.78
N ASP A 146 -8.50 22.45 11.53
CA ASP A 146 -9.41 22.45 10.40
C ASP A 146 -9.74 21.00 9.96
N MET A 147 -10.78 20.89 9.14
CA MET A 147 -11.29 19.65 8.56
C MET A 147 -10.17 18.72 8.01
N LEU A 148 -9.06 19.29 7.51
CA LEU A 148 -7.88 18.54 7.05
C LEU A 148 -7.18 17.80 8.19
N GLY A 149 -7.00 18.42 9.35
CA GLY A 149 -6.37 17.77 10.52
C GLY A 149 -7.17 16.56 11.00
N THR A 150 -8.50 16.67 11.02
CA THR A 150 -9.40 15.56 11.39
C THR A 150 -9.36 14.43 10.36
N ILE A 151 -9.41 14.77 9.08
CA ILE A 151 -9.26 13.79 7.97
C ILE A 151 -7.93 13.06 8.08
N LEU A 152 -6.86 13.78 8.38
CA LEU A 152 -5.53 13.21 8.51
C LEU A 152 -5.44 12.24 9.69
N THR A 153 -5.98 12.61 10.83
CA THR A 153 -5.99 11.74 12.02
C THR A 153 -6.76 10.44 11.76
N ASP A 154 -7.85 10.49 11.01
CA ASP A 154 -8.61 9.30 10.63
C ASP A 154 -7.91 8.42 9.58
N VAL A 155 -7.14 9.04 8.66
CA VAL A 155 -6.29 8.31 7.70
C VAL A 155 -5.12 7.62 8.40
N PHE A 156 -4.71 8.14 9.55
CA PHE A 156 -3.58 7.65 10.34
C PHE A 156 -3.94 6.59 11.37
N SER A 157 -5.20 6.14 11.42
CA SER A 157 -5.55 5.01 12.27
C SER A 157 -4.78 3.76 11.86
N ASP A 158 -4.39 2.97 12.84
CA ASP A 158 -3.69 1.70 12.59
C ASP A 158 -4.51 0.79 11.67
N ILE A 159 -3.94 0.45 10.54
CA ILE A 159 -4.56 -0.43 9.57
C ILE A 159 -4.04 -1.84 9.78
N ASN A 160 -4.91 -2.70 10.26
CA ASN A 160 -4.64 -4.12 10.45
C ASN A 160 -5.44 -4.95 9.44
N ILE A 161 -4.78 -5.53 8.44
CA ILE A 161 -5.44 -6.38 7.45
C ILE A 161 -6.01 -7.67 8.04
N TYR A 162 -5.50 -8.10 9.20
CA TYR A 162 -5.99 -9.30 9.90
C TYR A 162 -7.32 -9.07 10.60
N ASP A 163 -7.81 -7.84 10.68
CA ASP A 163 -9.19 -7.58 11.07
C ASP A 163 -10.17 -7.92 9.93
N ASP A 164 -11.44 -8.05 10.26
CA ASP A 164 -12.45 -8.34 9.24
C ASP A 164 -12.77 -7.11 8.41
N ASP A 165 -12.71 -5.93 9.04
CA ASP A 165 -12.95 -4.64 8.41
C ASP A 165 -11.80 -3.68 8.69
N ILE A 166 -11.43 -2.92 7.70
CA ILE A 166 -10.48 -1.81 7.79
C ILE A 166 -11.29 -0.52 7.88
N ARG A 167 -11.04 0.26 8.92
CA ARG A 167 -11.64 1.59 9.05
C ARG A 167 -10.72 2.62 8.41
N LEU A 168 -11.30 3.38 7.49
CA LEU A 168 -10.59 4.46 6.82
C LEU A 168 -11.61 5.59 6.58
N LEU A 169 -11.31 6.80 7.08
CA LEU A 169 -12.16 7.98 6.92
C LEU A 169 -13.60 7.75 7.34
N GLN A 170 -13.77 7.22 8.56
CA GLN A 170 -15.07 6.91 9.16
C GLN A 170 -15.92 5.91 8.36
N ARG A 171 -15.32 5.27 7.35
CA ARG A 171 -15.96 4.20 6.58
C ARG A 171 -15.31 2.86 6.89
N ARG A 172 -16.12 1.82 6.75
CA ARG A 172 -15.67 0.44 6.89
C ARG A 172 -15.49 -0.17 5.51
N PHE A 173 -14.35 -0.75 5.29
CA PHE A 173 -14.01 -1.50 4.08
C PHE A 173 -13.72 -2.94 4.48
N VAL A 174 -14.28 -3.87 3.75
CA VAL A 174 -13.99 -5.29 3.98
C VAL A 174 -12.49 -5.53 3.76
N SER A 175 -11.82 -6.13 4.74
CA SER A 175 -10.42 -6.53 4.58
C SER A 175 -10.30 -7.61 3.48
N PRO A 176 -9.24 -7.59 2.65
CA PRO A 176 -9.04 -8.62 1.63
C PRO A 176 -8.82 -10.02 2.20
N ILE A 177 -8.50 -10.13 3.50
CA ILE A 177 -8.43 -11.41 4.24
C ILE A 177 -9.47 -11.50 5.37
N GLY A 178 -10.47 -10.61 5.38
CA GLY A 178 -11.60 -10.65 6.30
C GLY A 178 -12.50 -11.85 6.06
N ARG A 179 -13.30 -12.24 7.05
CA ARG A 179 -14.26 -13.37 6.92
C ARG A 179 -15.24 -13.17 5.75
N GLY A 180 -15.58 -11.93 5.45
CA GLY A 180 -16.45 -11.57 4.32
C GLY A 180 -15.74 -11.49 2.96
N ALA A 181 -14.42 -11.63 2.90
CA ALA A 181 -13.63 -11.35 1.71
C ALA A 181 -14.02 -12.20 0.50
N ILE A 182 -14.29 -13.51 0.69
CA ILE A 182 -14.66 -14.41 -0.41
C ILE A 182 -15.98 -14.00 -1.06
N SER A 183 -16.91 -13.46 -0.29
CA SER A 183 -18.19 -12.99 -0.82
C SER A 183 -18.10 -11.59 -1.43
N PHE A 184 -17.15 -10.80 -0.99
CA PHE A 184 -17.02 -9.40 -1.39
C PHE A 184 -16.06 -9.19 -2.57
N TYR A 185 -14.98 -9.97 -2.64
CA TYR A 185 -13.94 -9.84 -3.66
C TYR A 185 -13.93 -10.98 -4.67
N LYS A 186 -13.43 -10.69 -5.87
CA LYS A 186 -12.92 -11.65 -6.85
C LYS A 186 -11.42 -11.76 -6.63
N PHE A 187 -10.92 -12.98 -6.52
CA PHE A 187 -9.52 -13.28 -6.37
C PHE A 187 -8.99 -13.99 -7.61
N TYR A 188 -7.79 -13.63 -8.03
CA TYR A 188 -7.09 -14.22 -9.15
C TYR A 188 -5.68 -14.59 -8.72
N LEU A 189 -5.28 -15.83 -8.96
CA LEU A 189 -3.90 -16.27 -8.84
C LEU A 189 -3.12 -15.70 -10.00
N MET A 190 -1.97 -15.14 -9.73
CA MET A 190 -1.07 -14.57 -10.72
C MET A 190 0.13 -15.49 -10.91
N ASP A 191 1.14 -15.36 -10.07
CA ASP A 191 2.40 -16.06 -10.12
C ASP A 191 2.90 -16.41 -8.72
N THR A 192 4.08 -17.00 -8.66
CA THR A 192 4.82 -17.23 -7.42
C THR A 192 6.15 -16.52 -7.54
N LEU A 193 6.49 -15.69 -6.56
CA LEU A 193 7.70 -14.89 -6.56
C LEU A 193 8.33 -14.79 -5.17
N MET A 194 9.58 -14.33 -5.13
CA MET A 194 10.30 -14.14 -3.87
C MET A 194 10.02 -12.75 -3.30
N VAL A 195 9.56 -12.70 -2.05
CA VAL A 195 9.42 -11.46 -1.27
C VAL A 195 10.27 -11.62 -0.01
N ASP A 196 11.24 -10.75 0.20
CA ASP A 196 12.18 -10.81 1.34
C ASP A 196 12.71 -12.22 1.62
N LYS A 197 13.19 -12.90 0.60
CA LYS A 197 13.75 -14.26 0.65
C LYS A 197 12.73 -15.37 1.00
N GLN A 198 11.44 -15.09 0.97
CA GLN A 198 10.37 -16.08 1.13
C GLN A 198 9.59 -16.25 -0.17
N GLU A 199 9.32 -17.50 -0.53
CA GLU A 199 8.47 -17.80 -1.69
C GLU A 199 7.02 -17.46 -1.36
N CYS A 200 6.42 -16.57 -2.16
CA CYS A 200 5.06 -16.10 -1.96
C CYS A 200 4.18 -16.35 -3.18
N VAL A 201 2.96 -16.74 -2.94
CA VAL A 201 1.90 -16.78 -3.94
C VAL A 201 1.34 -15.38 -4.08
N HIS A 202 1.38 -14.86 -5.30
CA HIS A 202 0.83 -13.55 -5.64
C HIS A 202 -0.60 -13.70 -6.12
N LEU A 203 -1.50 -12.95 -5.49
CA LEU A 203 -2.90 -12.84 -5.87
C LEU A 203 -3.27 -11.39 -6.13
N THR A 204 -4.21 -11.19 -7.04
CA THR A 204 -4.90 -9.90 -7.16
C THR A 204 -6.33 -10.02 -6.67
N PHE A 205 -6.86 -8.92 -6.17
CA PHE A 205 -8.24 -8.87 -5.73
C PHE A 205 -8.93 -7.58 -6.16
N VAL A 206 -10.21 -7.69 -6.49
CA VAL A 206 -11.07 -6.56 -6.88
C VAL A 206 -12.47 -6.80 -6.31
N PRO A 207 -13.27 -5.78 -5.98
CA PRO A 207 -14.65 -5.96 -5.57
C PRO A 207 -15.46 -6.73 -6.61
N GLN A 208 -16.39 -7.57 -6.17
CA GLN A 208 -17.26 -8.32 -7.08
C GLN A 208 -18.13 -7.41 -7.91
N ASN A 209 -18.73 -6.43 -7.24
CA ASN A 209 -19.47 -5.37 -7.87
C ASN A 209 -18.58 -4.12 -7.91
N PRO A 210 -18.26 -3.58 -9.10
CA PRO A 210 -17.44 -2.38 -9.23
C PRO A 210 -18.01 -1.12 -8.57
N GLN A 211 -19.27 -1.15 -8.14
CA GLN A 211 -19.92 -0.03 -7.44
C GLN A 211 -19.71 -0.12 -5.91
N ASP A 212 -19.31 -1.28 -5.39
CA ASP A 212 -19.10 -1.45 -3.95
C ASP A 212 -17.85 -0.70 -3.49
N PHE A 213 -17.93 -0.19 -2.26
CA PHE A 213 -16.80 0.46 -1.61
C PHE A 213 -15.84 -0.61 -1.10
N GLY A 214 -14.84 -0.93 -1.91
CA GLY A 214 -13.83 -1.92 -1.59
C GLY A 214 -12.48 -1.55 -2.17
N PHE A 215 -11.45 -2.19 -1.66
CA PHE A 215 -10.10 -2.06 -2.19
C PHE A 215 -9.91 -2.86 -3.47
N THR A 216 -8.98 -2.44 -4.29
CA THR A 216 -8.36 -3.28 -5.31
C THR A 216 -6.89 -3.41 -4.97
N GLY A 217 -6.27 -4.54 -5.30
CA GLY A 217 -4.85 -4.66 -4.96
C GLY A 217 -4.26 -6.04 -5.12
N HIS A 218 -3.16 -6.24 -4.43
CA HIS A 218 -2.34 -7.43 -4.50
C HIS A 218 -2.08 -7.98 -3.10
N LEU A 219 -2.08 -9.29 -2.98
CA LEU A 219 -1.68 -10.05 -1.80
C LEU A 219 -0.49 -10.92 -2.17
N TYR A 220 0.50 -10.96 -1.30
CA TYR A 220 1.65 -11.84 -1.37
C TYR A 220 1.64 -12.70 -0.12
N VAL A 221 1.26 -13.96 -0.29
CA VAL A 221 1.04 -14.91 0.79
C VAL A 221 2.15 -15.93 0.80
N VAL A 222 2.81 -16.13 1.93
CA VAL A 222 3.90 -17.10 2.05
C VAL A 222 3.40 -18.49 1.67
N LYS A 223 4.15 -19.16 0.81
CA LYS A 223 3.83 -20.49 0.29
C LYS A 223 4.31 -21.56 1.25
N ASP A 224 3.73 -21.55 2.44
CA ASP A 224 3.96 -22.57 3.49
C ASP A 224 2.65 -22.91 4.20
N SER A 225 2.74 -23.67 5.31
CA SER A 225 1.57 -24.07 6.08
C SER A 225 0.96 -22.94 6.91
N THR A 226 1.63 -21.79 7.06
CA THR A 226 1.13 -20.65 7.84
C THR A 226 0.14 -19.81 7.06
N TYR A 227 0.28 -19.73 5.74
CA TYR A 227 -0.48 -18.83 4.86
C TYR A 227 -0.40 -17.36 5.31
N ALA A 228 0.74 -16.96 5.89
CA ALA A 228 0.94 -15.59 6.35
C ALA A 228 0.98 -14.60 5.18
N VAL A 229 0.35 -13.45 5.35
CA VAL A 229 0.46 -12.38 4.35
C VAL A 229 1.77 -11.64 4.59
N LYS A 230 2.68 -11.74 3.64
CA LYS A 230 3.97 -11.06 3.67
C LYS A 230 3.88 -9.61 3.22
N LYS A 231 3.04 -9.35 2.22
CA LYS A 231 2.82 -8.01 1.68
C LYS A 231 1.40 -7.87 1.17
N CYS A 232 0.81 -6.72 1.40
CA CYS A 232 -0.48 -6.34 0.86
C CYS A 232 -0.40 -4.92 0.29
N THR A 233 -0.81 -4.75 -0.97
CA THR A 233 -0.98 -3.42 -1.57
C THR A 233 -2.45 -3.19 -1.83
N MET A 234 -2.94 -2.04 -1.42
CA MET A 234 -4.36 -1.69 -1.53
C MET A 234 -4.52 -0.32 -2.18
N ASN A 235 -5.43 -0.23 -3.11
CA ASN A 235 -5.81 1.02 -3.76
C ASN A 235 -7.30 1.24 -3.58
N LEU A 236 -7.68 2.47 -3.35
CA LEU A 236 -9.09 2.88 -3.33
C LEU A 236 -9.51 3.33 -4.72
N PRO A 237 -10.54 2.71 -5.30
CA PRO A 237 -11.10 3.18 -6.57
C PRO A 237 -11.61 4.62 -6.45
N LYS A 238 -11.40 5.44 -7.47
CA LYS A 238 -11.80 6.86 -7.50
C LYS A 238 -13.28 7.11 -7.17
N LYS A 239 -14.13 6.11 -7.41
CA LYS A 239 -15.58 6.17 -7.15
C LYS A 239 -15.96 6.11 -5.67
N THR A 240 -15.03 5.80 -4.77
CA THR A 240 -15.33 5.64 -3.34
C THR A 240 -15.55 6.97 -2.61
N GLY A 241 -15.34 8.10 -3.27
CA GLY A 241 -15.38 9.42 -2.65
C GLY A 241 -14.20 9.72 -1.72
N VAL A 242 -13.24 8.79 -1.64
CA VAL A 242 -11.98 8.92 -0.90
C VAL A 242 -10.86 9.13 -1.91
N ASN A 243 -10.97 10.20 -2.70
CA ASN A 243 -10.11 10.40 -3.88
C ASN A 243 -8.68 10.84 -3.54
N PHE A 244 -8.38 11.03 -2.26
CA PHE A 244 -7.08 11.54 -1.83
C PHE A 244 -6.12 10.45 -1.32
N VAL A 245 -6.57 9.21 -1.13
CA VAL A 245 -5.66 8.08 -0.86
C VAL A 245 -5.30 7.41 -2.18
N GLU A 246 -4.06 7.53 -2.59
CA GLU A 246 -3.58 6.93 -3.83
C GLU A 246 -3.13 5.48 -3.63
N ASN A 247 -2.42 5.21 -2.56
CA ASN A 247 -1.85 3.90 -2.26
C ASN A 247 -1.74 3.64 -0.77
N LEU A 248 -1.86 2.37 -0.42
CA LEU A 248 -1.61 1.86 0.92
C LEU A 248 -0.84 0.54 0.78
N ASP A 249 0.41 0.52 1.21
CA ASP A 249 1.27 -0.66 1.21
C ASP A 249 1.50 -1.12 2.65
N ILE A 250 1.32 -2.41 2.89
CA ILE A 250 1.59 -3.08 4.18
C ILE A 250 2.57 -4.21 3.89
N VAL A 251 3.69 -4.22 4.59
CA VAL A 251 4.77 -5.21 4.42
C VAL A 251 5.12 -5.83 5.75
#